data_d18a255a8e20b33ee27f51b1226d441d
#
_entry.id   d18a255a8e20b33ee27f51b1226d441d
#
_cell.length_a   1.000
_cell.length_b   1.000
_cell.length_c   1.000
_cell.angle_alpha   90.00
_cell.angle_beta   90.00
_cell.angle_gamma   90.00
#
_symmetry.space_group_name_H-M   'P 1'
#
loop_
_entity.id
_entity.type
_entity.pdbx_description
1 polymer ?
#
loop_
_entity_poly.entity_id
_entity_poly.type
_entity_poly.pdbx_seq_one_letter_code
_entity_poly.pdbx_strand_id
1 'polypeptide(L)'
;MKRILLPLLVIILLLSVTACSGYNGIMREHLGNEDNYHVIDATFSSYKETDDRIYLYVAVEDKSAFDYSEVNSEEIRLELVGDNCKALSEVLAKEEIREGDIITVKCSTWIYMDSTFYYVAELKTQSQTFLSFDDGLKNIIKYVNDNKALL
;
A
#
# COMPACT_ATOMS: atom_id res chain seq x y z
N MET A 1 16.55 -11.49 44.08
CA MET A 1 15.74 -10.75 43.06
C MET A 1 16.37 -10.68 41.66
N LYS A 2 17.71 -10.68 41.48
CA LYS A 2 18.34 -10.64 40.14
C LYS A 2 18.15 -11.89 39.24
N ARG A 3 17.79 -13.06 39.79
CA ARG A 3 17.69 -14.31 39.03
C ARG A 3 16.35 -14.53 38.32
N ILE A 4 15.33 -13.73 38.62
CA ILE A 4 14.00 -13.84 38.00
C ILE A 4 13.82 -12.83 36.86
N LEU A 5 14.59 -11.75 36.86
CA LEU A 5 14.49 -10.69 35.82
C LEU A 5 14.94 -11.16 34.43
N LEU A 6 15.96 -12.01 34.36
CA LEU A 6 16.51 -12.51 33.10
C LEU A 6 15.53 -13.38 32.30
N PRO A 7 14.90 -14.42 32.91
CA PRO A 7 13.91 -15.21 32.18
C PRO A 7 12.66 -14.41 31.80
N LEU A 8 12.23 -13.44 32.62
CA LEU A 8 11.10 -12.58 32.31
C LEU A 8 11.41 -11.67 31.10
N LEU A 9 12.60 -11.14 31.01
CA LEU A 9 13.06 -10.32 29.89
C LEU A 9 13.11 -11.12 28.57
N VAL A 10 13.57 -12.39 28.64
CA VAL A 10 13.61 -13.30 27.49
C VAL A 10 12.19 -13.65 27.00
N ILE A 11 11.26 -13.88 27.93
CA ILE A 11 9.86 -14.17 27.58
C ILE A 11 9.20 -12.96 26.91
N ILE A 12 9.43 -11.74 27.41
CA ILE A 12 8.90 -10.52 26.80
C ILE A 12 9.50 -10.32 25.38
N LEU A 13 10.79 -10.57 25.19
CA LEU A 13 11.44 -10.51 23.88
C LEU A 13 10.89 -11.56 22.91
N LEU A 14 10.67 -12.78 23.34
CA LEU A 14 10.07 -13.84 22.52
C LEU A 14 8.63 -13.53 22.14
N LEU A 15 7.84 -12.96 23.04
CA LEU A 15 6.45 -12.55 22.76
C LEU A 15 6.38 -11.41 21.77
N SER A 16 7.32 -10.46 21.82
CA SER A 16 7.35 -9.34 20.85
C SER A 16 7.71 -9.80 19.43
N VAL A 17 8.63 -10.76 19.29
CA VAL A 17 9.01 -11.30 17.97
C VAL A 17 7.87 -12.12 17.35
N THR A 18 7.14 -12.90 18.14
CA THR A 18 6.00 -13.69 17.63
C THR A 18 4.81 -12.81 17.25
N ALA A 19 4.57 -11.69 17.95
CA ALA A 19 3.50 -10.77 17.62
C ALA A 19 3.75 -10.08 16.27
N CYS A 20 4.98 -9.62 15.98
CA CYS A 20 5.33 -9.01 14.70
C CYS A 20 5.22 -10.00 13.52
N SER A 21 5.64 -11.27 13.71
CA SER A 21 5.53 -12.27 12.65
C SER A 21 4.07 -12.67 12.35
N GLY A 22 3.20 -12.65 13.35
CA GLY A 22 1.77 -12.90 13.17
C GLY A 22 1.07 -11.81 12.37
N TYR A 23 1.37 -10.55 12.63
CA TYR A 23 0.79 -9.42 11.93
C TYR A 23 1.16 -9.39 10.43
N ASN A 24 2.45 -9.57 10.09
CA ASN A 24 2.89 -9.67 8.71
C ASN A 24 2.26 -10.86 7.97
N GLY A 25 1.98 -11.96 8.67
CA GLY A 25 1.27 -13.11 8.13
C GLY A 25 -0.15 -12.75 7.69
N ILE A 26 -0.91 -12.07 8.55
CA ILE A 26 -2.28 -11.63 8.29
C ILE A 26 -2.31 -10.61 7.14
N MET A 27 -1.42 -9.62 7.17
CA MET A 27 -1.31 -8.62 6.11
C MET A 27 -0.97 -9.27 4.77
N ARG A 28 -0.04 -10.22 4.74
CA ARG A 28 0.33 -10.96 3.52
C ARG A 28 -0.84 -11.78 2.98
N GLU A 29 -1.59 -12.45 3.84
CA GLU A 29 -2.77 -13.23 3.44
C GLU A 29 -3.85 -12.31 2.84
N HIS A 30 -4.12 -11.19 3.50
CA HIS A 30 -5.10 -10.21 3.02
C HIS A 30 -4.67 -9.58 1.68
N LEU A 31 -3.46 -9.04 1.60
CA LEU A 31 -2.95 -8.38 0.38
C LEU A 31 -2.60 -9.39 -0.72
N GLY A 32 -2.42 -10.68 -0.41
CA GLY A 32 -2.20 -11.75 -1.37
C GLY A 32 -3.49 -12.29 -1.99
N ASN A 33 -4.65 -11.94 -1.45
CA ASN A 33 -5.93 -12.37 -1.98
C ASN A 33 -6.46 -11.34 -3.00
N GLU A 34 -6.59 -11.75 -4.26
CA GLU A 34 -7.07 -10.90 -5.35
C GLU A 34 -8.50 -10.36 -5.14
N ASP A 35 -9.33 -11.10 -4.41
CA ASP A 35 -10.70 -10.69 -4.10
C ASP A 35 -10.78 -9.44 -3.20
N ASN A 36 -9.67 -9.09 -2.53
CA ASN A 36 -9.56 -7.89 -1.69
C ASN A 36 -9.16 -6.63 -2.48
N TYR A 37 -9.06 -6.73 -3.81
CA TYR A 37 -8.70 -5.60 -4.66
C TYR A 37 -9.91 -5.05 -5.39
N HIS A 38 -10.08 -3.74 -5.33
CA HIS A 38 -11.13 -2.99 -5.99
C HIS A 38 -10.56 -2.15 -7.12
N VAL A 39 -11.31 -2.04 -8.22
CA VAL A 39 -10.96 -1.18 -9.35
C VAL A 39 -11.68 0.15 -9.17
N ILE A 40 -10.94 1.23 -9.26
CA ILE A 40 -11.47 2.59 -9.19
C ILE A 40 -10.92 3.43 -10.32
N ASP A 41 -11.74 4.33 -10.84
CA ASP A 41 -11.32 5.43 -11.68
C ASP A 41 -11.13 6.68 -10.81
N ALA A 42 -10.02 7.35 -10.99
CA ALA A 42 -9.65 8.49 -10.17
C ALA A 42 -8.99 9.58 -11.04
N THR A 43 -9.16 10.81 -10.63
CA THR A 43 -8.43 11.94 -11.22
C THR A 43 -7.11 12.14 -10.49
N PHE A 44 -6.01 12.04 -11.20
CA PHE A 44 -4.68 12.24 -10.62
C PHE A 44 -4.47 13.73 -10.28
N SER A 45 -4.04 14.01 -9.05
CA SER A 45 -3.75 15.38 -8.58
C SER A 45 -2.25 15.62 -8.47
N SER A 46 -1.55 14.76 -7.73
CA SER A 46 -0.12 14.94 -7.49
C SER A 46 0.52 13.65 -6.99
N TYR A 47 1.84 13.67 -6.79
CA TYR A 47 2.55 12.57 -6.14
C TYR A 47 3.64 13.05 -5.20
N LYS A 48 4.03 12.16 -4.29
CA LYS A 48 5.19 12.32 -3.44
C LYS A 48 5.98 11.02 -3.42
N GLU A 49 7.29 11.12 -3.66
CA GLU A 49 8.21 10.01 -3.66
C GLU A 49 9.03 9.97 -2.36
N THR A 50 9.27 8.76 -1.87
CA THR A 50 10.23 8.42 -0.82
C THR A 50 11.14 7.31 -1.32
N ASP A 51 12.08 6.83 -0.51
CA ASP A 51 13.07 5.83 -0.92
C ASP A 51 12.44 4.51 -1.42
N ASP A 52 11.28 4.10 -0.89
CA ASP A 52 10.65 2.82 -1.16
C ASP A 52 9.14 2.90 -1.43
N ARG A 53 8.57 4.10 -1.50
CA ARG A 53 7.14 4.34 -1.74
C ARG A 53 6.91 5.51 -2.67
N ILE A 54 5.85 5.40 -3.45
CA ILE A 54 5.23 6.53 -4.13
C ILE A 54 3.82 6.69 -3.61
N TYR A 55 3.50 7.87 -3.13
CA TYR A 55 2.15 8.27 -2.74
C TYR A 55 1.52 9.02 -3.91
N LEU A 56 0.41 8.50 -4.43
CA LEU A 56 -0.41 9.21 -5.40
C LEU A 56 -1.58 9.85 -4.67
N TYR A 57 -1.79 11.12 -4.92
CA TYR A 57 -2.96 11.85 -4.43
C TYR A 57 -3.95 11.94 -5.57
N VAL A 58 -5.17 11.46 -5.33
CA VAL A 58 -6.20 11.33 -6.35
C VAL A 58 -7.56 11.77 -5.83
N ALA A 59 -8.37 12.37 -6.69
CA ALA A 59 -9.77 12.62 -6.43
C ALA A 59 -10.61 11.48 -6.99
N VAL A 60 -11.55 10.96 -6.19
CA VAL A 60 -12.43 9.85 -6.55
C VAL A 60 -13.87 10.31 -6.44
N GLU A 61 -14.64 10.18 -7.54
CA GLU A 61 -16.07 10.55 -7.55
C GLU A 61 -16.91 9.50 -6.83
N ASP A 62 -16.73 8.23 -7.16
CA ASP A 62 -17.43 7.11 -6.51
C ASP A 62 -16.59 6.52 -5.37
N LYS A 63 -16.89 6.94 -4.15
CA LYS A 63 -16.23 6.47 -2.94
C LYS A 63 -16.82 5.15 -2.39
N SER A 64 -17.82 4.57 -3.04
CA SER A 64 -18.49 3.35 -2.57
C SER A 64 -17.57 2.12 -2.56
N ALA A 65 -16.52 2.13 -3.39
CA ALA A 65 -15.47 1.10 -3.39
C ALA A 65 -14.59 1.12 -2.12
N PHE A 66 -14.60 2.26 -1.41
CA PHE A 66 -13.89 2.41 -0.13
C PHE A 66 -14.92 2.20 0.98
N ASP A 67 -14.93 1.04 1.58
CA ASP A 67 -15.89 0.61 2.61
C ASP A 67 -15.83 1.42 3.93
N TYR A 68 -15.33 2.69 3.88
CA TYR A 68 -15.10 3.53 5.03
C TYR A 68 -15.78 4.88 4.92
N SER A 69 -16.70 5.09 5.86
CA SER A 69 -17.36 6.36 6.16
C SER A 69 -16.41 7.53 6.49
N GLU A 70 -15.10 7.29 6.57
CA GLU A 70 -14.08 8.28 6.93
C GLU A 70 -13.38 8.94 5.74
N VAL A 71 -13.68 8.54 4.51
CA VAL A 71 -13.15 9.23 3.33
C VAL A 71 -13.93 10.54 3.10
N ASN A 72 -13.82 11.44 4.08
CA ASN A 72 -14.34 12.80 3.97
C ASN A 72 -13.39 13.75 3.23
N SER A 73 -12.18 13.32 2.89
CA SER A 73 -11.22 14.12 2.15
C SER A 73 -11.60 14.17 0.66
N GLU A 74 -11.40 15.31 0.03
CA GLU A 74 -11.55 15.47 -1.42
C GLU A 74 -10.52 14.63 -2.17
N GLU A 75 -9.37 14.36 -1.55
CA GLU A 75 -8.28 13.54 -2.09
C GLU A 75 -8.02 12.31 -1.24
N ILE A 76 -7.70 11.21 -1.94
CA ILE A 76 -7.29 9.94 -1.34
C ILE A 76 -5.81 9.73 -1.64
N ARG A 77 -5.06 9.22 -0.65
CA ARG A 77 -3.68 8.84 -0.79
C ARG A 77 -3.57 7.35 -1.11
N LEU A 78 -3.14 7.03 -2.32
CA LEU A 78 -2.83 5.68 -2.77
C LEU A 78 -1.32 5.42 -2.61
N GLU A 79 -0.93 4.18 -2.29
CA GLU A 79 0.47 3.81 -2.05
C GLU A 79 0.95 2.75 -3.03
N LEU A 80 2.00 3.09 -3.77
CA LEU A 80 2.81 2.11 -4.49
C LEU A 80 4.05 1.80 -3.66
N VAL A 81 4.43 0.54 -3.60
CA VAL A 81 5.54 0.06 -2.77
C VAL A 81 6.47 -0.86 -3.57
N GLY A 82 7.71 -0.98 -3.09
CA GLY A 82 8.68 -1.94 -3.58
C GLY A 82 9.35 -1.55 -4.90
N ASP A 83 9.78 -2.57 -5.67
CA ASP A 83 10.68 -2.37 -6.81
C ASP A 83 10.04 -1.63 -7.99
N ASN A 84 8.71 -1.56 -8.07
CA ASN A 84 8.02 -0.83 -9.14
C ASN A 84 8.07 0.69 -8.98
N CYS A 85 8.44 1.20 -7.79
CA CYS A 85 8.52 2.65 -7.56
C CYS A 85 9.47 3.33 -8.55
N LYS A 86 10.63 2.72 -8.87
CA LYS A 86 11.60 3.32 -9.79
C LYS A 86 11.04 3.50 -11.19
N ALA A 87 10.38 2.47 -11.73
CA ALA A 87 9.79 2.53 -13.07
C ALA A 87 8.69 3.60 -13.14
N LEU A 88 7.83 3.65 -12.11
CA LEU A 88 6.77 4.65 -12.06
C LEU A 88 7.29 6.05 -11.78
N SER A 89 8.34 6.21 -10.98
CA SER A 89 9.02 7.50 -10.78
C SER A 89 9.47 8.12 -12.11
N GLU A 90 10.04 7.30 -13.02
CA GLU A 90 10.40 7.77 -14.37
C GLU A 90 9.19 8.21 -15.19
N VAL A 91 8.08 7.50 -15.12
CA VAL A 91 6.82 7.84 -15.80
C VAL A 91 6.29 9.18 -15.31
N LEU A 92 6.24 9.36 -13.99
CA LEU A 92 5.78 10.60 -13.36
C LEU A 92 6.72 11.77 -13.66
N ALA A 93 8.03 11.56 -13.60
CA ALA A 93 9.03 12.58 -13.93
C ALA A 93 9.00 13.02 -15.40
N LYS A 94 8.58 12.15 -16.32
CA LYS A 94 8.37 12.47 -17.75
C LYS A 94 7.00 13.08 -18.03
N GLU A 95 6.18 13.28 -17.01
CA GLU A 95 4.80 13.77 -17.14
C GLU A 95 3.92 12.91 -18.09
N GLU A 96 4.17 11.58 -18.10
CA GLU A 96 3.31 10.64 -18.85
C GLU A 96 1.95 10.45 -18.16
N ILE A 97 1.86 10.81 -16.88
CA ILE A 97 0.62 11.02 -16.10
C ILE A 97 0.68 12.44 -15.57
N ARG A 98 -0.33 13.25 -15.82
CA ARG A 98 -0.39 14.67 -15.46
C ARG A 98 -1.56 14.95 -14.54
N GLU A 99 -1.48 16.05 -13.80
CA GLU A 99 -2.60 16.56 -13.03
C GLU A 99 -3.85 16.71 -13.91
N GLY A 100 -4.96 16.16 -13.43
CA GLY A 100 -6.22 16.13 -14.16
C GLY A 100 -6.43 14.88 -15.04
N ASP A 101 -5.42 14.06 -15.25
CA ASP A 101 -5.59 12.81 -16.01
C ASP A 101 -6.45 11.79 -15.22
N ILE A 102 -7.31 11.10 -15.96
CA ILE A 102 -8.07 9.98 -15.41
C ILE A 102 -7.18 8.73 -15.44
N ILE A 103 -6.96 8.17 -14.28
CA ILE A 103 -6.25 6.90 -14.08
C ILE A 103 -7.22 5.85 -13.54
N THR A 104 -7.04 4.61 -13.98
CA THR A 104 -7.70 3.45 -13.38
C THR A 104 -6.69 2.73 -12.50
N VAL A 105 -7.03 2.51 -11.25
CA VAL A 105 -6.20 1.77 -10.31
C VAL A 105 -6.94 0.57 -9.74
N LYS A 106 -6.21 -0.52 -9.49
CA LYS A 106 -6.69 -1.66 -8.73
C LYS A 106 -5.91 -1.70 -7.42
N CYS A 107 -6.60 -1.47 -6.30
CA CYS A 107 -5.99 -1.33 -4.99
C CYS A 107 -6.72 -2.13 -3.92
N SER A 108 -5.98 -2.52 -2.88
CA SER A 108 -6.50 -3.16 -1.66
C SER A 108 -6.35 -2.24 -0.47
N THR A 109 -7.33 -2.27 0.42
CA THR A 109 -7.35 -1.49 1.65
C THR A 109 -6.75 -2.30 2.79
N TRP A 110 -5.84 -1.68 3.53
CA TRP A 110 -5.30 -2.22 4.77
C TRP A 110 -5.45 -1.23 5.91
N ILE A 111 -5.93 -1.69 7.05
CA ILE A 111 -6.09 -0.85 8.24
C ILE A 111 -5.11 -1.31 9.30
N TYR A 112 -4.37 -0.37 9.83
CA TYR A 112 -3.48 -0.59 10.96
C TYR A 112 -3.60 0.55 11.97
N MET A 113 -3.97 0.21 13.19
CA MET A 113 -4.36 1.18 14.22
C MET A 113 -5.46 2.10 13.67
N ASP A 114 -5.27 3.41 13.71
CA ASP A 114 -6.24 4.39 13.21
C ASP A 114 -5.89 4.91 11.79
N SER A 115 -5.04 4.16 11.07
CA SER A 115 -4.57 4.56 9.74
C SER A 115 -5.05 3.58 8.67
N THR A 116 -5.53 4.14 7.56
CA THR A 116 -5.94 3.38 6.38
C THR A 116 -4.90 3.54 5.27
N PHE A 117 -4.51 2.42 4.68
CA PHE A 117 -3.53 2.33 3.60
C PHE A 117 -4.21 1.73 2.38
N TYR A 118 -3.95 2.30 1.20
CA TYR A 118 -4.48 1.82 -0.08
C TYR A 118 -3.31 1.37 -0.96
N TYR A 119 -3.02 0.08 -0.99
CA TYR A 119 -1.91 -0.50 -1.75
C TYR A 119 -2.31 -0.73 -3.20
N VAL A 120 -1.65 -0.07 -4.12
CA VAL A 120 -1.91 -0.14 -5.57
C VAL A 120 -1.17 -1.31 -6.18
N ALA A 121 -1.91 -2.24 -6.81
CA ALA A 121 -1.36 -3.36 -7.56
C ALA A 121 -1.48 -3.19 -9.09
N GLU A 122 -2.37 -2.33 -9.59
CA GLU A 122 -2.46 -1.98 -11.02
C GLU A 122 -2.63 -0.48 -11.17
N LEU A 123 -1.96 0.08 -12.18
CA LEU A 123 -2.08 1.48 -12.57
C LEU A 123 -2.08 1.59 -14.09
N LYS A 124 -3.11 2.20 -14.65
CA LYS A 124 -3.22 2.43 -16.08
C LYS A 124 -3.98 3.72 -16.38
N THR A 125 -3.77 4.24 -17.59
CA THR A 125 -4.64 5.22 -18.25
C THR A 125 -5.47 4.50 -19.32
N GLN A 126 -6.30 5.24 -20.06
CA GLN A 126 -7.04 4.68 -21.19
C GLN A 126 -6.13 4.10 -22.29
N SER A 127 -4.90 4.60 -22.42
CA SER A 127 -3.99 4.26 -23.52
C SER A 127 -2.82 3.34 -23.11
N GLN A 128 -2.49 3.25 -21.82
CA GLN A 128 -1.28 2.58 -21.37
C GLN A 128 -1.44 1.98 -19.97
N THR A 129 -0.84 0.80 -19.78
CA THR A 129 -0.65 0.19 -18.46
C THR A 129 0.76 0.50 -17.99
N PHE A 130 0.89 1.16 -16.84
CA PHE A 130 2.17 1.50 -16.21
C PHE A 130 2.61 0.45 -15.18
N LEU A 131 1.64 -0.16 -14.51
CA LEU A 131 1.84 -1.25 -13.56
C LEU A 131 0.79 -2.32 -13.82
N SER A 132 1.24 -3.52 -14.19
CA SER A 132 0.35 -4.68 -14.33
C SER A 132 -0.04 -5.22 -12.95
N PHE A 133 -1.23 -5.82 -12.84
CA PHE A 133 -1.72 -6.38 -11.58
C PHE A 133 -0.77 -7.44 -11.01
N ASP A 134 -0.28 -8.36 -11.85
CA ASP A 134 0.62 -9.44 -11.43
C ASP A 134 1.94 -8.92 -10.86
N ASP A 135 2.54 -7.92 -11.52
CA ASP A 135 3.79 -7.32 -11.04
C ASP A 135 3.58 -6.52 -9.76
N GLY A 136 2.50 -5.75 -9.69
CA GLY A 136 2.15 -4.98 -8.52
C GLY A 136 1.88 -5.85 -7.30
N LEU A 137 1.08 -6.90 -7.46
CA LEU A 137 0.79 -7.87 -6.41
C LEU A 137 2.07 -8.55 -5.90
N LYS A 138 2.92 -9.02 -6.82
CA LYS A 138 4.21 -9.64 -6.49
C LYS A 138 5.09 -8.70 -5.65
N ASN A 139 5.13 -7.41 -6.01
CA ASN A 139 5.93 -6.43 -5.27
C ASN A 139 5.35 -6.10 -3.91
N ILE A 140 4.03 -5.99 -3.78
CA ILE A 140 3.37 -5.81 -2.48
C ILE A 140 3.71 -6.97 -1.55
N ILE A 141 3.60 -8.22 -2.02
CA ILE A 141 3.92 -9.41 -1.23
C ILE A 141 5.40 -9.43 -0.83
N LYS A 142 6.31 -9.09 -1.75
CA LYS A 142 7.73 -8.97 -1.45
C LYS A 142 7.97 -7.89 -0.39
N TYR A 143 7.36 -6.73 -0.53
CA TYR A 143 7.48 -5.61 0.40
C TYR A 143 7.05 -5.99 1.82
N VAL A 144 5.92 -6.71 1.96
CA VAL A 144 5.43 -7.23 3.24
C VAL A 144 6.40 -8.27 3.82
N ASN A 145 6.91 -9.19 2.98
CA ASN A 145 7.85 -10.23 3.42
C ASN A 145 9.18 -9.65 3.91
N ASP A 146 9.65 -8.56 3.30
CA ASP A 146 10.88 -7.88 3.71
C ASP A 146 10.69 -7.03 4.99
N ASN A 147 9.52 -7.15 5.67
CA ASN A 147 9.13 -6.42 6.89
C ASN A 147 9.14 -4.89 6.74
N LYS A 148 9.04 -4.39 5.53
CA LYS A 148 9.06 -2.94 5.26
C LYS A 148 7.70 -2.28 5.48
N ALA A 149 6.63 -3.06 5.53
CA ALA A 149 5.27 -2.55 5.65
C ALA A 149 4.94 -1.97 7.04
N LEU A 150 5.76 -2.27 8.05
CA LEU A 150 5.54 -1.85 9.45
C LEU A 150 6.47 -0.70 9.89
N LEU A 151 7.28 -0.18 9.01
CA LEU A 151 8.15 0.97 9.23
C LEU A 151 7.57 2.22 8.56
#